data_32e4fd3e5094036644b4a2763ad876c4
#
_entry.id   32e4fd3e5094036644b4a2763ad876c4
#
_cell.length_a   1.000
_cell.length_b   1.000
_cell.length_c   1.000
_cell.angle_alpha   90.00
_cell.angle_beta   90.00
_cell.angle_gamma   90.00
#
_symmetry.space_group_name_H-M   'P 1'
#
loop_
_entity.id
_entity.type
_entity.pdbx_description
1 polymer ?
#
loop_
_entity_poly.entity_id
_entity_poly.type
_entity_poly.pdbx_seq_one_letter_code
_entity_poly.pdbx_strand_id
1 'polypeptide(L)'
;MDAGDSARTARASDDLDLGNDIAPALRALLTDSVVGLVVWDTDLRCVWANDALERYDGIPREQRLGRSPRDSLTGDTDQLESLIRRVLDDGHCVTGREYRVPPAVGKRRDRAYSASFVRLHTAAGRPLGVCMVTLVVTDRRWAGDRLAMVSEAGARVGTTLDVARTAQELADYTVPLIADYVTVDLTEAVRLGEEPLDRLGTFRGRVPKFRRAGLASIHTGAPESLWSNGEVVYVPETSPFTQVLYTGRPLLEPVLGTAHDTWLANDPARASKIREYGMHSLLILPIHARGILLGVAVFVRTTNPTPFDENDQLLAEELVARAALSLDNARRYTRERNTALALQRSLLPRRVHGGTAMEVAARYLPAEAEDSVGGDWFDVIGLSGGRLALVVGDVVGHGVTAAATMGRLRTAIRTLADLDLPPGELLTRLDRTFIRLTEDEEAADDAEIPSMGATCVYAVYDPAVRGCTLALAGHPPPAVVHPDSGVSFPDLPHGTPLGLGLLEFPSAELELPAGSLLALFSDGLVEDRHQDIDVGMRRVGRALTHPAPSLDDLCTAVIDTLPTATPADDVTLLLARGL
;
A
#
# COMPACT_ATOMS: atom_id res chain seq x y z
N MET A 1 -57.94 50.69 32.51
CA MET A 1 -58.65 49.58 33.16
C MET A 1 -57.84 48.33 32.85
N ASP A 2 -56.89 48.03 33.70
CA ASP A 2 -56.99 47.09 34.85
C ASP A 2 -57.04 45.65 34.36
N ALA A 3 -56.28 44.75 34.71
CA ALA A 3 -55.37 44.45 35.82
C ALA A 3 -54.54 43.23 35.31
N GLY A 4 -53.36 43.09 35.43
CA GLY A 4 -52.57 42.68 36.56
C GLY A 4 -52.95 41.31 37.09
N ASP A 5 -52.31 40.24 36.60
CA ASP A 5 -52.21 39.09 37.48
C ASP A 5 -50.81 38.39 37.27
N SER A 6 -50.03 38.60 38.31
CA SER A 6 -48.70 38.05 38.47
C SER A 6 -48.77 36.64 39.02
N ALA A 7 -48.62 35.63 38.19
CA ALA A 7 -48.39 34.28 38.68
C ALA A 7 -46.89 34.15 39.09
N ARG A 8 -46.66 34.32 40.39
CA ARG A 8 -45.46 33.88 41.09
C ARG A 8 -45.37 32.36 41.04
N THR A 9 -44.59 31.82 40.17
CA THR A 9 -44.07 30.45 40.29
C THR A 9 -43.22 30.39 41.55
N ALA A 10 -43.71 29.78 42.57
CA ALA A 10 -42.96 29.36 43.74
C ALA A 10 -41.95 28.33 43.30
N ARG A 11 -40.67 28.71 43.24
CA ARG A 11 -39.56 27.77 43.31
C ARG A 11 -39.55 27.22 44.73
N ALA A 12 -39.95 25.95 44.90
CA ALA A 12 -39.58 25.17 46.05
C ALA A 12 -38.07 25.06 46.06
N SER A 13 -37.38 25.86 46.85
CA SER A 13 -36.03 25.60 47.30
C SER A 13 -36.16 24.43 48.29
N ASP A 14 -35.88 23.22 47.83
CA ASP A 14 -35.43 22.17 48.73
C ASP A 14 -34.06 22.61 49.25
N ASP A 15 -34.05 23.43 50.28
CA ASP A 15 -32.91 23.66 51.13
C ASP A 15 -32.66 22.33 51.85
N LEU A 16 -31.74 21.50 51.30
CA LEU A 16 -31.06 20.47 52.07
C LEU A 16 -30.51 21.14 53.32
N ASP A 17 -31.07 20.79 54.47
CA ASP A 17 -30.54 21.22 55.77
C ASP A 17 -29.17 20.53 55.96
N LEU A 18 -28.14 21.17 55.41
CA LEU A 18 -26.77 20.69 55.38
C LEU A 18 -26.18 20.47 56.79
N GLY A 19 -26.85 20.92 57.86
CA GLY A 19 -26.34 20.76 59.22
C GLY A 19 -26.48 19.34 59.79
N ASN A 20 -27.63 18.70 59.61
CA ASN A 20 -27.92 17.38 60.18
C ASN A 20 -27.82 16.21 59.21
N ASP A 21 -27.95 16.46 57.90
CA ASP A 21 -27.99 15.41 56.88
C ASP A 21 -26.66 15.21 56.16
N ILE A 22 -25.69 16.09 56.33
CA ILE A 22 -24.35 15.97 55.69
C ILE A 22 -23.63 14.69 56.09
N ALA A 23 -23.60 14.33 57.35
CA ALA A 23 -22.84 13.16 57.81
C ALA A 23 -23.42 11.83 57.28
N PRO A 24 -24.76 11.62 57.28
CA PRO A 24 -25.38 10.46 56.62
C PRO A 24 -25.19 10.46 55.12
N ALA A 25 -25.35 11.60 54.44
CA ALA A 25 -25.15 11.72 52.99
C ALA A 25 -23.69 11.45 52.55
N LEU A 26 -22.71 12.00 53.28
CA LEU A 26 -21.30 11.71 53.08
C LEU A 26 -20.98 10.22 53.32
N ARG A 27 -21.58 9.62 54.34
CA ARG A 27 -21.40 8.18 54.60
C ARG A 27 -21.96 7.34 53.45
N ALA A 28 -23.17 7.63 52.96
CA ALA A 28 -23.74 6.96 51.82
C ALA A 28 -22.88 7.15 50.57
N LEU A 29 -22.42 8.37 50.29
CA LEU A 29 -21.57 8.70 49.17
C LEU A 29 -20.21 7.95 49.21
N LEU A 30 -19.64 7.78 50.40
CA LEU A 30 -18.40 7.04 50.60
C LEU A 30 -18.63 5.52 50.52
N THR A 31 -19.74 5.00 51.01
CA THR A 31 -20.02 3.55 51.03
C THR A 31 -20.50 3.04 49.67
N ASP A 32 -21.43 3.78 49.03
CA ASP A 32 -22.09 3.36 47.78
C ASP A 32 -21.38 3.91 46.53
N SER A 33 -20.24 4.56 46.71
CA SER A 33 -19.44 5.13 45.62
C SER A 33 -18.97 4.06 44.65
N VAL A 34 -18.92 4.44 43.37
CA VAL A 34 -18.19 3.66 42.32
C VAL A 34 -16.67 3.83 42.42
N VAL A 35 -16.21 4.74 43.27
CA VAL A 35 -14.79 5.04 43.48
C VAL A 35 -14.27 4.20 44.65
N GLY A 36 -13.15 3.50 44.46
CA GLY A 36 -12.50 2.77 45.53
C GLY A 36 -11.80 3.71 46.49
N LEU A 37 -12.11 3.58 47.80
CA LEU A 37 -11.58 4.43 48.85
C LEU A 37 -10.96 3.58 49.95
N VAL A 38 -9.78 4.01 50.44
CA VAL A 38 -9.17 3.47 51.63
C VAL A 38 -8.51 4.57 52.42
N VAL A 39 -8.56 4.45 53.74
CA VAL A 39 -7.95 5.40 54.71
C VAL A 39 -6.97 4.64 55.59
N TRP A 40 -5.75 5.14 55.62
CA TRP A 40 -4.71 4.73 56.59
C TRP A 40 -4.50 5.83 57.62
N ASP A 41 -4.27 5.42 58.86
CA ASP A 41 -3.89 6.34 59.97
C ASP A 41 -2.42 6.82 59.84
N THR A 42 -1.94 7.53 60.85
CA THR A 42 -0.56 8.05 60.92
C THR A 42 0.50 6.95 61.04
N ASP A 43 0.12 5.74 61.47
CA ASP A 43 0.96 4.56 61.57
C ASP A 43 0.85 3.66 60.33
N LEU A 44 0.20 4.17 59.25
CA LEU A 44 -0.06 3.47 57.99
C LEU A 44 -0.93 2.21 58.13
N ARG A 45 -1.76 2.14 59.16
CA ARG A 45 -2.71 1.05 59.32
C ARG A 45 -4.05 1.42 58.68
N CYS A 46 -4.60 0.50 57.94
CA CYS A 46 -5.91 0.70 57.33
C CYS A 46 -7.01 0.81 58.40
N VAL A 47 -7.64 1.95 58.49
CA VAL A 47 -8.74 2.21 59.45
C VAL A 47 -10.09 2.11 58.78
N TRP A 48 -10.19 2.25 57.44
CA TRP A 48 -11.42 2.18 56.71
C TRP A 48 -11.18 1.92 55.22
N ALA A 49 -12.08 1.16 54.60
CA ALA A 49 -12.15 0.96 53.15
C ALA A 49 -13.61 0.75 52.74
N ASN A 50 -13.97 1.14 51.50
CA ASN A 50 -15.31 0.90 50.98
C ASN A 50 -15.41 -0.36 50.13
N ASP A 51 -16.63 -0.79 49.84
CA ASP A 51 -16.92 -2.00 49.06
C ASP A 51 -16.50 -1.88 47.60
N ALA A 52 -16.39 -0.67 47.06
CA ALA A 52 -15.89 -0.45 45.71
C ALA A 52 -14.44 -0.88 45.57
N LEU A 53 -13.60 -0.57 46.57
CA LEU A 53 -12.20 -0.99 46.56
C LEU A 53 -12.05 -2.52 46.59
N GLU A 54 -12.85 -3.20 47.39
CA GLU A 54 -12.90 -4.66 47.47
C GLU A 54 -13.29 -5.29 46.13
N ARG A 55 -14.28 -4.70 45.42
CA ARG A 55 -14.65 -5.12 44.06
C ARG A 55 -13.51 -4.91 43.05
N TYR A 56 -12.64 -3.93 43.26
CA TYR A 56 -11.57 -3.60 42.33
C TYR A 56 -10.40 -4.57 42.43
N ASP A 57 -9.89 -4.83 43.61
CA ASP A 57 -8.67 -5.63 43.81
C ASP A 57 -8.96 -7.04 44.40
N GLY A 58 -10.19 -7.29 44.81
CA GLY A 58 -10.61 -8.60 45.32
C GLY A 58 -10.14 -8.93 46.72
N ILE A 59 -9.61 -7.95 47.46
CA ILE A 59 -9.12 -8.18 48.83
C ILE A 59 -10.24 -7.79 49.80
N PRO A 60 -10.77 -8.74 50.62
CA PRO A 60 -11.81 -8.50 51.60
C PRO A 60 -11.40 -7.41 52.60
N ARG A 61 -12.37 -6.58 52.98
CA ARG A 61 -12.18 -5.48 53.95
C ARG A 61 -11.59 -5.95 55.27
N GLU A 62 -11.99 -7.12 55.75
CA GLU A 62 -11.51 -7.69 57.01
C GLU A 62 -10.01 -8.00 56.97
N GLN A 63 -9.48 -8.31 55.78
CA GLN A 63 -8.06 -8.61 55.59
C GLN A 63 -7.21 -7.32 55.53
N ARG A 64 -7.80 -6.14 55.40
CA ARG A 64 -7.10 -4.85 55.35
C ARG A 64 -7.10 -4.12 56.68
N LEU A 65 -8.18 -4.20 57.43
CA LEU A 65 -8.34 -3.43 58.64
C LEU A 65 -7.21 -3.76 59.66
N GLY A 66 -6.61 -2.70 60.19
CA GLY A 66 -5.50 -2.75 61.14
C GLY A 66 -4.14 -3.14 60.53
N ARG A 67 -4.06 -3.44 59.22
CA ARG A 67 -2.83 -3.85 58.56
C ARG A 67 -2.23 -2.71 57.71
N SER A 68 -0.92 -2.78 57.52
CA SER A 68 -0.21 -1.87 56.60
C SER A 68 -0.43 -2.25 55.13
N PRO A 69 -0.16 -1.35 54.17
CA PRO A 69 -0.14 -1.72 52.75
C PRO A 69 0.74 -2.94 52.46
N ARG A 70 1.89 -3.05 53.11
CA ARG A 70 2.83 -4.16 52.94
C ARG A 70 2.25 -5.51 53.38
N ASP A 71 1.41 -5.50 54.41
CA ASP A 71 0.83 -6.73 55.00
C ASP A 71 -0.46 -7.18 54.25
N SER A 72 -1.06 -6.28 53.47
CA SER A 72 -2.38 -6.50 52.89
C SER A 72 -2.40 -6.49 51.35
N LEU A 73 -1.38 -5.98 50.70
CA LEU A 73 -1.31 -5.85 49.24
C LEU A 73 -0.18 -6.69 48.64
N THR A 74 -0.32 -7.10 47.39
CA THR A 74 0.73 -7.73 46.60
C THR A 74 1.33 -6.73 45.62
N GLY A 75 2.65 -6.78 45.37
CA GLY A 75 3.34 -5.88 44.44
C GLY A 75 4.36 -4.96 45.15
N ASP A 76 4.66 -3.82 44.51
CA ASP A 76 5.66 -2.84 45.05
C ASP A 76 5.06 -1.98 46.18
N THR A 77 4.88 -2.62 47.32
CA THR A 77 4.28 -2.01 48.50
C THR A 77 5.24 -1.00 49.19
N ASP A 78 6.56 -1.14 49.00
CA ASP A 78 7.54 -0.22 49.58
C ASP A 78 7.44 1.18 48.95
N GLN A 79 7.24 1.26 47.63
CA GLN A 79 7.00 2.54 46.96
C GLN A 79 5.68 3.17 47.41
N LEU A 80 4.64 2.35 47.60
CA LEU A 80 3.33 2.82 48.06
C LEU A 80 3.42 3.39 49.49
N GLU A 81 4.02 2.68 50.44
CA GLU A 81 4.21 3.16 51.80
C GLU A 81 5.05 4.43 51.84
N SER A 82 6.15 4.50 51.08
CA SER A 82 6.98 5.69 50.96
C SER A 82 6.21 6.89 50.41
N LEU A 83 5.29 6.66 49.48
CA LEU A 83 4.41 7.69 48.93
C LEU A 83 3.40 8.18 49.98
N ILE A 84 2.73 7.26 50.70
CA ILE A 84 1.76 7.60 51.72
C ILE A 84 2.43 8.40 52.85
N ARG A 85 3.66 7.99 53.30
CA ARG A 85 4.45 8.74 54.29
C ARG A 85 4.75 10.15 53.83
N ARG A 86 5.19 10.32 52.59
CA ARG A 86 5.49 11.64 52.02
C ARG A 86 4.26 12.53 52.01
N VAL A 87 3.09 12.01 51.57
CA VAL A 87 1.82 12.76 51.59
C VAL A 87 1.41 13.12 53.02
N LEU A 88 1.67 12.24 53.99
CA LEU A 88 1.40 12.48 55.38
C LEU A 88 2.27 13.59 55.96
N ASP A 89 3.58 13.58 55.65
CA ASP A 89 4.60 14.52 56.17
C ASP A 89 4.46 15.89 55.50
N ASP A 90 4.48 15.93 54.17
CA ASP A 90 4.54 17.16 53.38
C ASP A 90 3.16 17.81 53.18
N GLY A 91 2.08 17.04 53.29
CA GLY A 91 0.69 17.51 53.08
C GLY A 91 0.33 17.76 51.64
N HIS A 92 1.24 17.52 50.69
CA HIS A 92 0.94 17.68 49.28
C HIS A 92 0.14 16.47 48.73
N CYS A 93 -0.99 16.76 48.08
CA CYS A 93 -1.77 15.72 47.43
C CYS A 93 -0.99 15.17 46.21
N VAL A 94 -1.01 13.87 46.04
CA VAL A 94 -0.55 13.20 44.81
C VAL A 94 -1.76 12.75 44.05
N THR A 95 -1.90 13.19 42.78
CA THR A 95 -3.07 12.90 41.96
C THR A 95 -2.70 12.12 40.70
N GLY A 96 -3.61 11.24 40.28
CA GLY A 96 -3.52 10.58 38.96
C GLY A 96 -2.39 9.58 38.80
N ARG A 97 -1.85 9.01 39.90
CA ARG A 97 -0.84 7.97 39.79
C ARG A 97 -1.45 6.65 39.35
N GLU A 98 -0.99 6.14 38.21
CA GLU A 98 -1.51 4.90 37.64
C GLU A 98 -0.81 3.67 38.18
N TYR A 99 -1.60 2.64 38.47
CA TYR A 99 -1.15 1.31 38.90
C TYR A 99 -1.77 0.25 38.00
N ARG A 100 -0.99 -0.79 37.67
CA ARG A 100 -1.49 -2.00 37.02
C ARG A 100 -1.59 -3.11 38.07
N VAL A 101 -2.73 -3.76 38.10
CA VAL A 101 -2.94 -4.94 38.93
C VAL A 101 -3.13 -6.12 37.97
N PRO A 102 -2.27 -7.17 38.10
CA PRO A 102 -2.41 -8.38 37.31
C PRO A 102 -3.84 -8.96 37.44
N PRO A 103 -4.35 -9.67 36.44
CA PRO A 103 -5.69 -10.21 36.48
C PRO A 103 -5.81 -11.22 37.64
N ALA A 104 -6.87 -11.10 38.44
CA ALA A 104 -7.22 -12.12 39.43
C ALA A 104 -7.56 -13.44 38.70
N VAL A 105 -7.36 -14.58 39.38
CA VAL A 105 -7.67 -15.90 38.86
C VAL A 105 -9.08 -15.91 38.23
N GLY A 106 -9.18 -16.20 36.93
CA GLY A 106 -10.43 -16.19 36.17
C GLY A 106 -10.79 -14.85 35.50
N LYS A 107 -10.00 -13.80 35.64
CA LYS A 107 -10.14 -12.55 34.88
C LYS A 107 -9.05 -12.41 33.83
N ARG A 108 -9.43 -11.93 32.64
CA ARG A 108 -8.60 -12.02 31.42
C ARG A 108 -7.63 -10.85 31.17
N ARG A 109 -7.71 -9.76 31.94
CA ARG A 109 -6.91 -8.54 31.67
C ARG A 109 -6.41 -7.87 32.92
N ASP A 110 -5.23 -7.25 32.80
CA ASP A 110 -4.72 -6.27 33.76
C ASP A 110 -5.75 -5.14 33.93
N ARG A 111 -6.01 -4.77 35.17
CA ARG A 111 -6.80 -3.58 35.46
C ARG A 111 -5.87 -2.41 35.71
N ALA A 112 -6.12 -1.30 35.02
CA ALA A 112 -5.44 -0.04 35.28
C ALA A 112 -6.29 0.80 36.21
N TYR A 113 -5.65 1.29 37.25
CA TYR A 113 -6.25 2.17 38.26
C TYR A 113 -5.47 3.47 38.30
N SER A 114 -6.21 4.58 38.40
CA SER A 114 -5.67 5.89 38.74
C SER A 114 -5.94 6.16 40.21
N ALA A 115 -4.88 6.31 41.01
CA ALA A 115 -5.00 6.59 42.42
C ALA A 115 -4.54 8.00 42.76
N SER A 116 -5.27 8.66 43.63
CA SER A 116 -4.94 9.95 44.20
C SER A 116 -4.86 9.85 45.73
N PHE A 117 -3.88 10.50 46.34
CA PHE A 117 -3.60 10.43 47.76
C PHE A 117 -3.79 11.81 48.37
N VAL A 118 -4.61 11.89 49.40
CA VAL A 118 -4.97 13.14 50.08
C VAL A 118 -4.76 12.98 51.60
N ARG A 119 -4.00 13.92 52.21
CA ARG A 119 -3.86 13.96 53.65
C ARG A 119 -5.16 14.39 54.32
N LEU A 120 -5.64 13.61 55.29
CA LEU A 120 -6.74 13.94 56.13
C LEU A 120 -6.24 14.65 57.39
N HIS A 121 -6.94 15.69 57.87
CA HIS A 121 -6.57 16.45 59.08
C HIS A 121 -7.81 16.89 59.86
N THR A 122 -7.63 17.14 61.10
CA THR A 122 -8.63 17.77 61.96
C THR A 122 -8.85 19.25 61.59
N ALA A 123 -9.90 19.87 62.06
CA ALA A 123 -10.12 21.31 61.92
C ALA A 123 -8.95 22.15 62.48
N ALA A 124 -8.20 21.63 63.49
CA ALA A 124 -7.00 22.25 64.04
C ALA A 124 -5.70 21.95 63.24
N GLY A 125 -5.81 21.33 62.05
CA GLY A 125 -4.67 21.05 61.17
C GLY A 125 -3.82 19.81 61.55
N ARG A 126 -4.18 19.06 62.61
CA ARG A 126 -3.47 17.85 63.02
C ARG A 126 -3.72 16.71 62.03
N PRO A 127 -2.71 16.03 61.48
CA PRO A 127 -2.88 14.90 60.58
C PRO A 127 -3.67 13.76 61.25
N LEU A 128 -4.64 13.20 60.51
CA LEU A 128 -5.41 12.02 60.89
C LEU A 128 -4.98 10.78 60.09
N GLY A 129 -4.39 10.97 58.92
CA GLY A 129 -3.99 9.89 58.05
C GLY A 129 -4.03 10.30 56.58
N VAL A 130 -4.03 9.33 55.69
CA VAL A 130 -4.07 9.52 54.23
C VAL A 130 -5.25 8.73 53.63
N CYS A 131 -6.03 9.38 52.80
CA CYS A 131 -7.06 8.76 51.99
C CYS A 131 -6.52 8.52 50.57
N MET A 132 -6.63 7.30 50.08
CA MET A 132 -6.43 6.99 48.67
C MET A 132 -7.79 6.90 48.00
N VAL A 133 -7.91 7.59 46.88
CA VAL A 133 -9.08 7.59 45.99
C VAL A 133 -8.68 6.88 44.71
N THR A 134 -9.31 5.78 44.38
CA THR A 134 -8.96 4.93 43.26
C THR A 134 -10.06 4.85 42.22
N LEU A 135 -9.76 5.16 40.99
CA LEU A 135 -10.64 5.06 39.83
C LEU A 135 -10.15 3.97 38.88
N VAL A 136 -11.09 3.20 38.33
CA VAL A 136 -10.77 2.29 37.22
C VAL A 136 -10.62 3.11 35.95
N VAL A 137 -9.45 3.03 35.31
CA VAL A 137 -9.13 3.75 34.07
C VAL A 137 -8.80 2.80 32.93
N THR A 138 -9.08 1.52 33.10
CA THR A 138 -8.79 0.47 32.11
C THR A 138 -9.35 0.82 30.74
N ASP A 139 -10.63 1.18 30.64
CA ASP A 139 -11.28 1.45 29.35
C ASP A 139 -10.73 2.73 28.68
N ARG A 140 -10.48 3.78 29.49
CA ARG A 140 -9.93 5.04 28.97
C ARG A 140 -8.50 4.85 28.45
N ARG A 141 -7.69 4.08 29.15
CA ARG A 141 -6.32 3.80 28.76
C ARG A 141 -6.29 2.93 27.51
N TRP A 142 -7.13 1.89 27.50
CA TRP A 142 -7.24 1.01 26.33
C TRP A 142 -7.69 1.77 25.07
N ALA A 143 -8.61 2.73 25.20
CA ALA A 143 -9.01 3.60 24.10
C ALA A 143 -7.84 4.48 23.61
N GLY A 144 -6.99 4.98 24.52
CA GLY A 144 -5.78 5.72 24.17
C GLY A 144 -4.73 4.87 23.46
N ASP A 145 -4.44 3.70 24.00
CA ASP A 145 -3.49 2.73 23.41
C ASP A 145 -3.98 2.28 22.02
N ARG A 146 -5.28 2.01 21.86
CA ARG A 146 -5.90 1.67 20.58
C ARG A 146 -5.74 2.80 19.55
N LEU A 147 -6.01 4.05 19.95
CA LEU A 147 -5.86 5.19 19.05
C LEU A 147 -4.40 5.35 18.59
N ALA A 148 -3.44 5.16 19.51
CA ALA A 148 -2.02 5.20 19.18
C ALA A 148 -1.64 4.09 18.18
N MET A 149 -2.10 2.86 18.40
CA MET A 149 -1.86 1.71 17.50
C MET A 149 -2.45 1.95 16.11
N VAL A 150 -3.68 2.45 16.02
CA VAL A 150 -4.33 2.76 14.74
C VAL A 150 -3.62 3.91 14.02
N SER A 151 -3.15 4.91 14.75
CA SER A 151 -2.37 6.02 14.19
C SER A 151 -1.03 5.53 13.63
N GLU A 152 -0.32 4.68 14.37
CA GLU A 152 0.94 4.09 13.93
C GLU A 152 0.76 3.17 12.71
N ALA A 153 -0.30 2.36 12.69
CA ALA A 153 -0.66 1.52 11.55
C ALA A 153 -0.78 2.35 10.26
N GLY A 154 -1.30 3.58 10.37
CA GLY A 154 -1.43 4.48 9.23
C GLY A 154 -0.12 4.96 8.62
N ALA A 155 0.97 4.90 9.37
CA ALA A 155 2.30 5.23 8.88
C ALA A 155 3.06 3.99 8.36
N ARG A 156 2.61 2.79 8.70
CA ARG A 156 3.30 1.53 8.40
C ARG A 156 2.59 0.63 7.40
N VAL A 157 1.28 0.79 7.22
CA VAL A 157 0.45 -0.04 6.33
C VAL A 157 -0.05 0.80 5.16
N GLY A 158 0.18 0.33 3.95
CA GLY A 158 -0.17 1.05 2.72
C GLY A 158 0.84 2.14 2.36
N THR A 159 2.12 1.87 2.61
CA THR A 159 3.22 2.80 2.29
C THR A 159 3.50 2.87 0.80
N THR A 160 2.99 1.93 0.02
CA THR A 160 3.15 1.83 -1.44
C THR A 160 1.83 1.48 -2.12
N LEU A 161 1.79 1.64 -3.44
CA LEU A 161 0.67 1.22 -4.29
C LEU A 161 0.82 -0.24 -4.77
N ASP A 162 1.52 -1.07 -4.01
CA ASP A 162 1.64 -2.51 -4.25
C ASP A 162 0.72 -3.31 -3.34
N VAL A 163 -0.15 -4.14 -3.95
CA VAL A 163 -1.15 -4.93 -3.24
C VAL A 163 -0.51 -5.97 -2.31
N ALA A 164 0.54 -6.67 -2.78
CA ALA A 164 1.18 -7.73 -2.01
C ALA A 164 1.98 -7.14 -0.84
N ARG A 165 2.67 -6.03 -1.08
CA ARG A 165 3.42 -5.32 -0.04
C ARG A 165 2.49 -4.76 1.03
N THR A 166 1.38 -4.13 0.66
CA THR A 166 0.38 -3.62 1.62
C THR A 166 -0.21 -4.76 2.47
N ALA A 167 -0.50 -5.92 1.87
CA ALA A 167 -0.98 -7.09 2.59
C ALA A 167 0.07 -7.63 3.57
N GLN A 168 1.34 -7.66 3.18
CA GLN A 168 2.44 -8.08 4.05
C GLN A 168 2.66 -7.08 5.19
N GLU A 169 2.63 -5.78 4.93
CA GLU A 169 2.74 -4.72 5.95
C GLU A 169 1.64 -4.85 7.02
N LEU A 170 0.40 -5.21 6.63
CA LEU A 170 -0.68 -5.49 7.59
C LEU A 170 -0.35 -6.70 8.47
N ALA A 171 0.13 -7.80 7.87
CA ALA A 171 0.48 -9.01 8.60
C ALA A 171 1.63 -8.73 9.59
N ASP A 172 2.70 -8.08 9.12
CA ASP A 172 3.88 -7.74 9.93
C ASP A 172 3.56 -6.79 11.08
N TYR A 173 2.69 -5.80 10.84
CA TYR A 173 2.29 -4.85 11.87
C TYR A 173 1.47 -5.50 12.98
N THR A 174 0.64 -6.48 12.64
CA THR A 174 -0.28 -7.11 13.60
C THR A 174 0.34 -8.25 14.40
N VAL A 175 1.52 -8.74 14.01
CA VAL A 175 2.33 -9.72 14.76
C VAL A 175 3.52 -9.00 15.41
N PRO A 176 3.81 -9.17 16.70
CA PRO A 176 3.03 -9.93 17.73
C PRO A 176 1.96 -9.09 18.43
N LEU A 177 1.60 -7.93 17.90
CA LEU A 177 0.76 -6.92 18.55
C LEU A 177 -0.62 -7.46 18.97
N ILE A 178 -1.30 -8.17 18.06
CA ILE A 178 -2.65 -8.71 18.25
C ILE A 178 -2.63 -10.23 18.28
N ALA A 179 -1.85 -10.85 17.40
CA ALA A 179 -1.83 -12.28 17.17
C ALA A 179 -0.40 -12.82 17.08
N ASP A 180 -0.26 -14.14 17.28
CA ASP A 180 1.03 -14.82 17.14
C ASP A 180 1.28 -15.24 15.68
N TYR A 181 0.21 -15.41 14.91
CA TYR A 181 0.24 -15.80 13.50
C TYR A 181 -0.89 -15.09 12.73
N VAL A 182 -0.55 -14.47 11.60
CA VAL A 182 -1.50 -13.71 10.76
C VAL A 182 -1.31 -14.07 9.30
N THR A 183 -2.43 -14.21 8.59
CA THR A 183 -2.44 -14.35 7.14
C THR A 183 -3.41 -13.37 6.50
N VAL A 184 -3.03 -12.86 5.34
CA VAL A 184 -3.86 -12.03 4.48
C VAL A 184 -4.03 -12.74 3.16
N ASP A 185 -5.25 -13.20 2.90
CA ASP A 185 -5.60 -13.95 1.70
C ASP A 185 -6.52 -13.10 0.83
N LEU A 186 -6.05 -12.69 -0.36
CA LEU A 186 -6.78 -11.85 -1.30
C LEU A 186 -7.32 -12.67 -2.47
N THR A 187 -8.44 -12.25 -3.06
CA THR A 187 -8.93 -12.85 -4.30
C THR A 187 -7.93 -12.61 -5.43
N GLU A 188 -7.81 -13.55 -6.36
CA GLU A 188 -6.88 -13.44 -7.49
C GLU A 188 -7.13 -12.19 -8.33
N ALA A 189 -8.39 -11.79 -8.49
CA ALA A 189 -8.80 -10.57 -9.19
C ALA A 189 -8.17 -9.30 -8.60
N VAL A 190 -8.06 -9.19 -7.26
CA VAL A 190 -7.46 -8.02 -6.60
C VAL A 190 -6.01 -7.83 -7.01
N ARG A 191 -5.24 -8.91 -7.06
CA ARG A 191 -3.82 -8.87 -7.45
C ARG A 191 -3.63 -8.47 -8.91
N LEU A 192 -4.58 -8.83 -9.78
CA LEU A 192 -4.57 -8.48 -11.20
C LEU A 192 -5.12 -7.07 -11.48
N GLY A 193 -5.58 -6.35 -10.45
CA GLY A 193 -6.24 -5.05 -10.61
C GLY A 193 -7.68 -5.14 -11.10
N GLU A 194 -8.23 -6.35 -11.26
CA GLU A 194 -9.60 -6.57 -11.72
C GLU A 194 -10.60 -6.28 -10.60
N GLU A 195 -11.87 -6.08 -10.95
CA GLU A 195 -12.93 -6.01 -9.96
C GLU A 195 -13.16 -7.41 -9.39
N PRO A 196 -12.90 -7.60 -8.08
CA PRO A 196 -13.34 -8.82 -7.45
C PRO A 196 -14.87 -8.85 -7.49
N LEU A 197 -15.38 -10.02 -7.63
CA LEU A 197 -16.78 -10.38 -7.81
C LEU A 197 -17.76 -9.42 -7.10
N ASP A 198 -18.81 -9.04 -7.85
CA ASP A 198 -19.94 -8.24 -7.37
C ASP A 198 -20.42 -8.67 -5.98
N ARG A 199 -20.77 -7.66 -5.20
CA ARG A 199 -21.50 -7.67 -3.92
C ARG A 199 -21.82 -9.06 -3.35
N LEU A 200 -21.38 -9.30 -2.14
CA LEU A 200 -21.82 -10.38 -1.25
C LEU A 200 -23.29 -10.76 -1.51
N GLY A 201 -23.52 -12.00 -1.88
CA GLY A 201 -24.85 -12.54 -2.16
C GLY A 201 -25.02 -13.18 -3.52
N THR A 202 -24.11 -12.98 -4.46
CA THR A 202 -24.16 -13.61 -5.81
C THR A 202 -23.21 -14.78 -6.02
N PHE A 203 -22.56 -15.26 -4.94
CA PHE A 203 -21.79 -16.49 -5.00
C PHE A 203 -22.73 -17.68 -5.25
N ARG A 204 -23.10 -17.91 -6.50
CA ARG A 204 -23.77 -19.13 -6.92
C ARG A 204 -22.75 -20.27 -6.96
N GLY A 205 -22.42 -20.82 -5.80
CA GLY A 205 -21.89 -22.16 -5.68
C GLY A 205 -20.40 -22.39 -5.93
N ARG A 206 -19.55 -21.37 -6.04
CA ARG A 206 -18.10 -21.60 -6.17
C ARG A 206 -17.29 -20.56 -5.41
N VAL A 207 -16.53 -21.00 -4.40
CA VAL A 207 -15.58 -20.14 -3.66
C VAL A 207 -14.53 -19.61 -4.65
N PRO A 208 -14.27 -18.29 -4.69
CA PRO A 208 -13.22 -17.74 -5.55
C PRO A 208 -11.85 -18.28 -5.18
N LYS A 209 -10.92 -18.20 -6.12
CA LYS A 209 -9.53 -18.51 -5.85
C LYS A 209 -8.91 -17.40 -5.00
N PHE A 210 -8.39 -17.78 -3.84
CA PHE A 210 -7.61 -16.90 -2.98
C PHE A 210 -6.12 -17.17 -3.15
N ARG A 211 -5.31 -16.12 -3.02
CA ARG A 211 -3.86 -16.22 -2.91
C ARG A 211 -3.38 -15.59 -1.62
N ARG A 212 -2.38 -16.21 -1.02
CA ARG A 212 -1.67 -15.65 0.12
C ARG A 212 -0.93 -14.38 -0.32
N ALA A 213 -1.35 -13.23 0.20
CA ALA A 213 -0.74 -11.93 -0.11
C ALA A 213 0.14 -11.42 1.04
N GLY A 214 -0.16 -11.81 2.29
CA GLY A 214 0.62 -11.47 3.47
C GLY A 214 0.66 -12.62 4.46
N LEU A 215 1.80 -12.80 5.11
CA LEU A 215 2.06 -13.87 6.08
C LEU A 215 3.06 -13.40 7.12
N ALA A 216 2.67 -13.45 8.39
CA ALA A 216 3.57 -13.17 9.50
C ALA A 216 3.35 -14.14 10.66
N SER A 217 4.41 -14.47 11.38
CA SER A 217 4.40 -15.33 12.56
C SER A 217 5.48 -14.91 13.54
N ILE A 218 5.25 -15.16 14.83
CA ILE A 218 6.30 -15.09 15.86
C ILE A 218 7.38 -16.16 15.66
N HIS A 219 7.07 -17.23 14.92
CA HIS A 219 8.01 -18.30 14.60
C HIS A 219 8.68 -18.04 13.24
N THR A 220 10.01 -18.19 13.21
CA THR A 220 10.79 -17.98 11.99
C THR A 220 10.32 -18.89 10.86
N GLY A 221 10.05 -18.32 9.69
CA GLY A 221 9.59 -19.05 8.51
C GLY A 221 8.11 -19.43 8.51
N ALA A 222 7.34 -18.96 9.51
CA ALA A 222 5.89 -19.21 9.64
C ALA A 222 5.48 -20.68 9.40
N PRO A 223 6.02 -21.62 10.20
CA PRO A 223 5.82 -23.05 9.99
C PRO A 223 4.36 -23.50 10.20
N GLU A 224 3.53 -22.64 10.79
CA GLU A 224 2.07 -22.82 10.94
C GLU A 224 1.34 -22.81 9.61
N SER A 225 1.89 -22.12 8.63
CA SER A 225 1.26 -21.97 7.33
C SER A 225 1.39 -23.22 6.47
N LEU A 226 0.32 -23.51 5.72
CA LEU A 226 0.31 -24.54 4.68
C LEU A 226 0.73 -23.97 3.32
N TRP A 227 0.70 -22.66 3.17
CA TRP A 227 0.96 -21.96 1.90
C TRP A 227 1.88 -20.78 2.12
N SER A 228 2.81 -20.62 1.21
CA SER A 228 3.72 -19.46 1.14
C SER A 228 3.04 -18.27 0.45
N ASN A 229 3.65 -17.09 0.58
CA ASN A 229 3.19 -15.91 -0.16
C ASN A 229 3.16 -16.19 -1.67
N GLY A 230 2.10 -15.75 -2.34
CA GLY A 230 1.87 -15.96 -3.76
C GLY A 230 1.18 -17.28 -4.11
N GLU A 231 1.11 -18.27 -3.19
CA GLU A 231 0.45 -19.54 -3.46
C GLU A 231 -1.08 -19.45 -3.36
N VAL A 232 -1.74 -20.34 -4.10
CA VAL A 232 -3.22 -20.48 -4.05
C VAL A 232 -3.62 -21.14 -2.76
N VAL A 233 -4.50 -20.49 -2.00
CA VAL A 233 -5.01 -21.00 -0.73
C VAL A 233 -6.26 -21.83 -0.98
N TYR A 234 -6.25 -23.06 -0.49
CA TYR A 234 -7.45 -23.90 -0.48
C TYR A 234 -8.37 -23.51 0.69
N VAL A 235 -9.62 -23.18 0.35
CA VAL A 235 -10.66 -22.82 1.31
C VAL A 235 -11.79 -23.83 1.22
N PRO A 236 -11.98 -24.69 2.25
CA PRO A 236 -13.09 -25.64 2.28
C PRO A 236 -14.46 -24.93 2.32
N GLU A 237 -15.46 -25.44 1.62
CA GLU A 237 -16.80 -24.82 1.55
C GLU A 237 -17.49 -24.70 2.91
N THR A 238 -17.20 -25.60 3.84
CA THR A 238 -17.78 -25.63 5.19
C THR A 238 -16.93 -24.91 6.23
N SER A 239 -15.87 -24.22 5.81
CA SER A 239 -14.93 -23.58 6.75
C SER A 239 -15.45 -22.25 7.30
N PRO A 240 -14.95 -21.79 8.46
CA PRO A 240 -15.20 -20.46 9.00
C PRO A 240 -14.85 -19.33 8.02
N PHE A 241 -13.86 -19.52 7.17
CA PHE A 241 -13.49 -18.58 6.09
C PHE A 241 -14.64 -18.38 5.12
N THR A 242 -15.23 -19.47 4.66
CA THR A 242 -16.36 -19.42 3.73
C THR A 242 -17.56 -18.73 4.36
N GLN A 243 -17.81 -18.95 5.65
CA GLN A 243 -18.86 -18.27 6.39
C GLN A 243 -18.62 -16.75 6.39
N VAL A 244 -17.38 -16.28 6.67
CA VAL A 244 -17.03 -14.85 6.64
C VAL A 244 -17.19 -14.27 5.24
N LEU A 245 -16.82 -15.02 4.19
CA LEU A 245 -16.99 -14.60 2.79
C LEU A 245 -18.46 -14.43 2.40
N TYR A 246 -19.35 -15.35 2.85
CA TYR A 246 -20.77 -15.25 2.54
C TYR A 246 -21.50 -14.19 3.36
N THR A 247 -21.16 -14.04 4.62
CA THR A 247 -21.86 -13.13 5.53
C THR A 247 -21.30 -11.71 5.48
N GLY A 248 -20.05 -11.54 5.07
CA GLY A 248 -19.32 -10.29 5.17
C GLY A 248 -19.12 -9.82 6.60
N ARG A 249 -19.29 -10.69 7.58
CA ARG A 249 -19.18 -10.38 9.00
C ARG A 249 -17.96 -11.05 9.62
N PRO A 250 -17.30 -10.40 10.59
CA PRO A 250 -16.26 -11.00 11.38
C PRO A 250 -16.70 -12.29 12.05
N LEU A 251 -15.75 -13.20 12.25
CA LEU A 251 -15.94 -14.41 13.01
C LEU A 251 -14.88 -14.48 14.09
N LEU A 252 -15.35 -14.55 15.34
CA LEU A 252 -14.53 -14.69 16.54
C LEU A 252 -14.76 -16.07 17.15
N GLU A 253 -13.73 -16.91 17.19
CA GLU A 253 -13.71 -18.18 17.91
C GLU A 253 -12.69 -18.10 19.07
N PRO A 254 -13.12 -17.76 20.27
CA PRO A 254 -12.23 -17.65 21.43
C PRO A 254 -11.54 -18.98 21.78
N VAL A 255 -12.23 -20.10 21.51
CA VAL A 255 -11.70 -21.45 21.72
C VAL A 255 -11.89 -22.25 20.45
N LEU A 256 -10.78 -22.52 19.76
CA LEU A 256 -10.80 -23.29 18.52
C LEU A 256 -11.02 -24.78 18.83
N GLY A 257 -12.17 -25.30 18.43
CA GLY A 257 -12.50 -26.70 18.60
C GLY A 257 -11.71 -27.60 17.62
N THR A 258 -11.06 -28.62 18.15
CA THR A 258 -10.31 -29.61 17.35
C THR A 258 -11.07 -30.93 17.21
N ALA A 259 -12.35 -30.97 17.58
CA ALA A 259 -13.18 -32.21 17.54
C ALA A 259 -13.40 -32.71 16.10
N HIS A 260 -13.56 -34.01 15.96
CA HIS A 260 -13.77 -34.67 14.66
C HIS A 260 -15.03 -34.23 13.90
N ASP A 261 -15.99 -33.64 14.60
CA ASP A 261 -17.25 -33.14 14.04
C ASP A 261 -17.19 -31.71 13.53
N THR A 262 -16.00 -31.12 13.51
CA THR A 262 -15.79 -29.73 13.02
C THR A 262 -15.46 -29.74 11.52
N TRP A 263 -15.46 -28.54 10.93
CA TRP A 263 -15.00 -28.32 9.55
C TRP A 263 -13.59 -28.87 9.26
N LEU A 264 -12.75 -29.06 10.30
CA LEU A 264 -11.40 -29.61 10.21
C LEU A 264 -11.38 -31.10 9.83
N ALA A 265 -12.50 -31.81 9.95
CA ALA A 265 -12.61 -33.17 9.45
C ALA A 265 -12.34 -33.29 7.94
N ASN A 266 -12.67 -32.22 7.20
CA ASN A 266 -12.45 -32.12 5.76
C ASN A 266 -11.11 -31.44 5.37
N ASP A 267 -10.29 -31.05 6.36
CA ASP A 267 -8.97 -30.42 6.14
C ASP A 267 -7.95 -31.00 7.17
N PRO A 268 -7.52 -32.25 6.98
CA PRO A 268 -6.62 -32.92 7.93
C PRO A 268 -5.23 -32.27 8.01
N ALA A 269 -4.77 -31.63 6.93
CA ALA A 269 -3.48 -30.91 6.92
C ALA A 269 -3.52 -29.71 7.86
N ARG A 270 -4.57 -28.91 7.79
CA ARG A 270 -4.78 -27.76 8.69
C ARG A 270 -5.01 -28.21 10.12
N ALA A 271 -5.80 -29.28 10.33
CA ALA A 271 -6.00 -29.86 11.65
C ALA A 271 -4.69 -30.33 12.29
N SER A 272 -3.75 -30.84 11.51
CA SER A 272 -2.41 -31.20 11.98
C SER A 272 -1.62 -29.98 12.44
N LYS A 273 -1.61 -28.91 11.64
CA LYS A 273 -0.93 -27.65 12.00
C LYS A 273 -1.51 -27.01 13.26
N ILE A 274 -2.83 -27.00 13.40
CA ILE A 274 -3.50 -26.46 14.60
C ILE A 274 -3.03 -27.21 15.86
N ARG A 275 -2.94 -28.54 15.82
CA ARG A 275 -2.46 -29.33 16.96
C ARG A 275 -0.95 -29.17 17.20
N GLU A 276 -0.15 -29.17 16.13
CA GLU A 276 1.31 -29.08 16.18
C GLU A 276 1.77 -27.77 16.84
N TYR A 277 1.12 -26.66 16.48
CA TYR A 277 1.49 -25.31 16.95
C TYR A 277 0.59 -24.77 18.07
N GLY A 278 -0.31 -25.59 18.62
CA GLY A 278 -1.16 -25.20 19.73
C GLY A 278 -2.10 -24.02 19.43
N MET A 279 -2.58 -23.92 18.19
CA MET A 279 -3.52 -22.85 17.82
C MET A 279 -4.82 -23.05 18.60
N HIS A 280 -5.18 -22.07 19.43
CA HIS A 280 -6.29 -22.23 20.36
C HIS A 280 -7.37 -21.16 20.23
N SER A 281 -7.11 -20.03 19.59
CA SER A 281 -8.05 -18.95 19.38
C SER A 281 -7.91 -18.36 17.98
N LEU A 282 -9.04 -18.04 17.35
CA LEU A 282 -9.13 -17.66 15.95
C LEU A 282 -10.02 -16.42 15.79
N LEU A 283 -9.57 -15.47 14.97
CA LEU A 283 -10.34 -14.32 14.53
C LEU A 283 -10.19 -14.20 13.00
N ILE A 284 -11.30 -14.18 12.28
CA ILE A 284 -11.32 -14.01 10.82
C ILE A 284 -12.09 -12.75 10.49
N LEU A 285 -11.46 -11.84 9.74
CA LEU A 285 -12.03 -10.57 9.34
C LEU A 285 -12.13 -10.47 7.82
N PRO A 286 -13.28 -10.04 7.27
CA PRO A 286 -13.38 -9.72 5.86
C PRO A 286 -12.65 -8.42 5.56
N ILE A 287 -11.91 -8.39 4.47
CA ILE A 287 -11.24 -7.19 3.97
C ILE A 287 -12.16 -6.52 2.96
N HIS A 288 -12.84 -5.45 3.39
CA HIS A 288 -13.80 -4.72 2.57
C HIS A 288 -13.34 -3.29 2.32
N ALA A 289 -13.46 -2.85 1.07
CA ALA A 289 -13.32 -1.45 0.73
C ALA A 289 -14.43 -1.04 -0.24
N ARG A 290 -15.08 0.09 0.02
CA ARG A 290 -16.12 0.68 -0.85
C ARG A 290 -17.22 -0.31 -1.26
N GLY A 291 -17.58 -1.21 -0.35
CA GLY A 291 -18.61 -2.23 -0.58
C GLY A 291 -18.16 -3.45 -1.38
N ILE A 292 -16.87 -3.58 -1.69
CA ILE A 292 -16.26 -4.70 -2.40
C ILE A 292 -15.48 -5.55 -1.41
N LEU A 293 -15.65 -6.88 -1.47
CA LEU A 293 -14.85 -7.84 -0.71
C LEU A 293 -13.54 -8.13 -1.46
N LEU A 294 -12.42 -7.74 -0.87
CA LEU A 294 -11.09 -7.95 -1.44
C LEU A 294 -10.48 -9.29 -1.01
N GLY A 295 -10.81 -9.74 0.21
CA GLY A 295 -10.23 -10.94 0.80
C GLY A 295 -10.58 -11.13 2.26
N VAL A 296 -9.76 -11.88 2.96
CA VAL A 296 -9.86 -12.12 4.40
C VAL A 296 -8.52 -11.98 5.08
N ALA A 297 -8.54 -11.48 6.31
CA ALA A 297 -7.42 -11.50 7.24
C ALA A 297 -7.72 -12.49 8.37
N VAL A 298 -6.76 -13.32 8.71
CA VAL A 298 -6.90 -14.37 9.72
C VAL A 298 -5.86 -14.18 10.79
N PHE A 299 -6.31 -14.09 12.02
CA PHE A 299 -5.50 -13.89 13.21
C PHE A 299 -5.61 -15.13 14.09
N VAL A 300 -4.49 -15.65 14.56
CA VAL A 300 -4.42 -16.86 15.36
C VAL A 300 -3.51 -16.63 16.57
N ARG A 301 -3.93 -17.11 17.73
CA ARG A 301 -3.10 -17.20 18.94
C ARG A 301 -2.64 -18.64 19.16
N THR A 302 -1.34 -18.76 19.46
CA THR A 302 -0.64 -20.02 19.70
C THR A 302 0.05 -19.99 21.06
N THR A 303 0.97 -19.05 21.26
CA THR A 303 1.78 -18.87 22.46
C THR A 303 1.12 -17.95 23.48
N ASN A 304 0.44 -16.91 23.02
CA ASN A 304 -0.34 -16.03 23.89
C ASN A 304 -1.53 -16.82 24.49
N PRO A 305 -1.53 -17.10 25.82
CA PRO A 305 -2.54 -17.99 26.42
C PRO A 305 -3.95 -17.38 26.52
N THR A 306 -4.07 -16.05 26.29
CA THR A 306 -5.35 -15.35 26.38
C THR A 306 -6.10 -15.50 25.06
N PRO A 307 -7.32 -16.06 25.03
CA PRO A 307 -8.13 -16.09 23.83
C PRO A 307 -8.49 -14.69 23.34
N PHE A 308 -8.78 -14.55 22.02
CA PHE A 308 -9.34 -13.30 21.50
C PHE A 308 -10.66 -12.93 22.18
N ASP A 309 -10.86 -11.64 22.36
CA ASP A 309 -12.11 -11.07 22.87
C ASP A 309 -12.69 -10.00 21.90
N GLU A 310 -13.86 -9.43 22.27
CA GLU A 310 -14.54 -8.40 21.46
C GLU A 310 -13.68 -7.15 21.24
N ASN A 311 -12.82 -6.79 22.20
CA ASN A 311 -11.94 -5.61 22.03
C ASN A 311 -10.78 -5.91 21.07
N ASP A 312 -10.24 -7.13 21.09
CA ASP A 312 -9.24 -7.56 20.10
C ASP A 312 -9.87 -7.54 18.70
N GLN A 313 -11.11 -8.01 18.57
CA GLN A 313 -11.85 -7.94 17.32
C GLN A 313 -12.02 -6.50 16.84
N LEU A 314 -12.49 -5.59 17.70
CA LEU A 314 -12.68 -4.18 17.34
C LEU A 314 -11.38 -3.49 16.91
N LEU A 315 -10.26 -3.79 17.55
CA LEU A 315 -8.97 -3.26 17.15
C LEU A 315 -8.52 -3.83 15.78
N ALA A 316 -8.65 -5.13 15.61
CA ALA A 316 -8.29 -5.80 14.37
C ALA A 316 -9.17 -5.33 13.19
N GLU A 317 -10.48 -5.14 13.41
CA GLU A 317 -11.40 -4.58 12.41
C GLU A 317 -10.96 -3.19 11.94
N GLU A 318 -10.53 -2.33 12.85
CA GLU A 318 -10.08 -0.98 12.52
C GLU A 318 -8.79 -0.98 11.70
N LEU A 319 -7.83 -1.84 12.07
CA LEU A 319 -6.58 -2.01 11.32
C LEU A 319 -6.83 -2.62 9.92
N VAL A 320 -7.66 -3.65 9.85
CA VAL A 320 -8.04 -4.28 8.57
C VAL A 320 -8.83 -3.31 7.68
N ALA A 321 -9.76 -2.54 8.23
CA ALA A 321 -10.50 -1.53 7.46
C ALA A 321 -9.58 -0.47 6.85
N ARG A 322 -8.56 -0.04 7.60
CA ARG A 322 -7.55 0.91 7.10
C ARG A 322 -6.70 0.28 5.99
N ALA A 323 -6.20 -0.93 6.20
CA ALA A 323 -5.45 -1.67 5.20
C ALA A 323 -6.28 -1.93 3.93
N ALA A 324 -7.58 -2.20 4.09
CA ALA A 324 -8.50 -2.44 2.98
C ALA A 324 -8.61 -1.23 2.03
N LEU A 325 -8.62 0.00 2.55
CA LEU A 325 -8.60 1.20 1.72
C LEU A 325 -7.30 1.33 0.94
N SER A 326 -6.15 1.05 1.56
CA SER A 326 -4.85 1.06 0.88
C SER A 326 -4.75 -0.03 -0.18
N LEU A 327 -5.25 -1.25 0.12
CA LEU A 327 -5.34 -2.35 -0.83
C LEU A 327 -6.24 -2.03 -2.04
N ASP A 328 -7.39 -1.38 -1.82
CA ASP A 328 -8.27 -0.98 -2.93
C ASP A 328 -7.63 0.12 -3.78
N ASN A 329 -6.93 1.08 -3.17
CA ASN A 329 -6.18 2.09 -3.91
C ASN A 329 -5.08 1.45 -4.76
N ALA A 330 -4.28 0.54 -4.20
CA ALA A 330 -3.25 -0.20 -4.92
C ALA A 330 -3.84 -1.04 -6.07
N ARG A 331 -4.97 -1.72 -5.85
CA ARG A 331 -5.69 -2.47 -6.87
C ARG A 331 -6.15 -1.57 -8.03
N ARG A 332 -6.76 -0.43 -7.71
CA ARG A 332 -7.26 0.52 -8.72
C ARG A 332 -6.10 1.08 -9.55
N TYR A 333 -5.02 1.44 -8.90
CA TYR A 333 -3.80 1.86 -9.57
C TYR A 333 -3.27 0.78 -10.52
N THR A 334 -3.17 -0.48 -10.07
CA THR A 334 -2.76 -1.61 -10.91
C THR A 334 -3.68 -1.77 -12.12
N ARG A 335 -5.01 -1.59 -11.95
CA ARG A 335 -5.99 -1.64 -13.05
C ARG A 335 -5.76 -0.54 -14.07
N GLU A 336 -5.63 0.70 -13.60
CA GLU A 336 -5.40 1.87 -14.46
C GLU A 336 -4.11 1.70 -15.25
N ARG A 337 -3.03 1.29 -14.58
CA ARG A 337 -1.75 1.00 -15.22
C ARG A 337 -1.85 -0.12 -16.26
N ASN A 338 -2.49 -1.24 -15.94
CA ASN A 338 -2.67 -2.35 -16.88
C ASN A 338 -3.52 -1.93 -18.09
N THR A 339 -4.54 -1.11 -17.89
CA THR A 339 -5.38 -0.58 -18.97
C THR A 339 -4.57 0.31 -19.89
N ALA A 340 -3.77 1.20 -19.32
CA ALA A 340 -2.93 2.13 -20.05
C ALA A 340 -1.84 1.39 -20.85
N LEU A 341 -1.18 0.39 -20.25
CA LEU A 341 -0.21 -0.47 -20.95
C LEU A 341 -0.87 -1.30 -22.07
N ALA A 342 -2.11 -1.77 -21.87
CA ALA A 342 -2.84 -2.49 -22.92
C ALA A 342 -3.17 -1.56 -24.09
N LEU A 343 -3.58 -0.32 -23.82
CA LEU A 343 -3.81 0.70 -24.84
C LEU A 343 -2.52 0.98 -25.62
N GLN A 344 -1.43 1.29 -24.96
CA GLN A 344 -0.13 1.53 -25.59
C GLN A 344 0.30 0.36 -26.48
N ARG A 345 0.24 -0.88 -25.98
CA ARG A 345 0.54 -2.08 -26.77
C ARG A 345 -0.37 -2.23 -27.99
N SER A 346 -1.61 -1.74 -27.94
CA SER A 346 -2.52 -1.77 -29.09
C SER A 346 -2.16 -0.75 -30.15
N LEU A 347 -1.47 0.33 -29.77
CA LEU A 347 -1.02 1.39 -30.67
C LEU A 347 0.32 1.03 -31.35
N LEU A 348 1.13 0.11 -30.82
CA LEU A 348 2.36 -0.36 -31.43
C LEU A 348 2.11 -1.48 -32.46
N PRO A 349 3.01 -1.65 -33.46
CA PRO A 349 2.89 -2.74 -34.41
C PRO A 349 3.05 -4.10 -33.72
N ARG A 350 2.10 -5.01 -33.96
CA ARG A 350 2.20 -6.37 -33.41
C ARG A 350 3.32 -7.20 -34.04
N ARG A 351 3.66 -6.92 -35.29
CA ARG A 351 4.78 -7.54 -36.04
C ARG A 351 5.31 -6.53 -37.02
N VAL A 352 6.61 -6.53 -37.21
CA VAL A 352 7.29 -5.77 -38.25
C VAL A 352 7.75 -6.72 -39.36
N HIS A 353 7.64 -6.29 -40.60
CA HIS A 353 8.03 -7.05 -41.76
C HIS A 353 8.78 -6.15 -42.75
N GLY A 354 10.00 -6.48 -43.08
CA GLY A 354 10.82 -5.76 -44.04
C GLY A 354 10.65 -6.24 -45.49
N GLY A 355 9.68 -7.14 -45.76
CA GLY A 355 9.43 -7.69 -47.07
C GLY A 355 10.62 -8.45 -47.62
N THR A 356 10.97 -8.16 -48.89
CA THR A 356 12.18 -8.71 -49.56
C THR A 356 13.37 -7.74 -49.52
N ALA A 357 13.19 -6.56 -48.90
CA ALA A 357 14.22 -5.52 -48.87
C ALA A 357 15.18 -5.67 -47.68
N MET A 358 14.62 -5.96 -46.51
CA MET A 358 15.39 -6.04 -45.26
C MET A 358 14.82 -7.13 -44.33
N GLU A 359 15.71 -7.77 -43.57
CA GLU A 359 15.30 -8.47 -42.35
C GLU A 359 15.12 -7.44 -41.23
N VAL A 360 14.05 -7.50 -40.47
CA VAL A 360 13.77 -6.52 -39.43
C VAL A 360 13.36 -7.19 -38.09
N ALA A 361 13.84 -6.63 -36.99
CA ALA A 361 13.39 -7.00 -35.64
C ALA A 361 13.22 -5.74 -34.79
N ALA A 362 12.30 -5.78 -33.85
CA ALA A 362 12.07 -4.66 -32.94
C ALA A 362 11.84 -5.14 -31.50
N ARG A 363 12.25 -4.32 -30.54
CA ARG A 363 11.95 -4.49 -29.12
C ARG A 363 11.45 -3.18 -28.55
N TYR A 364 10.48 -3.30 -27.69
CA TYR A 364 9.99 -2.22 -26.86
C TYR A 364 10.00 -2.68 -25.40
N LEU A 365 10.59 -1.88 -24.53
CA LEU A 365 10.66 -2.12 -23.09
C LEU A 365 10.10 -0.86 -22.37
N PRO A 366 8.95 -0.96 -21.70
CA PRO A 366 8.38 0.17 -20.99
C PRO A 366 9.21 0.52 -19.76
N ALA A 367 9.26 1.80 -19.41
CA ALA A 367 9.83 2.27 -18.16
C ALA A 367 9.08 1.71 -16.95
N GLU A 368 9.78 1.54 -15.82
CA GLU A 368 9.19 1.01 -14.58
C GLU A 368 8.66 2.11 -13.66
N ALA A 369 8.83 3.40 -14.00
CA ALA A 369 8.30 4.49 -13.19
C ALA A 369 6.79 4.33 -12.94
N GLU A 370 6.36 4.64 -11.71
CA GLU A 370 5.03 4.32 -11.18
C GLU A 370 3.84 4.81 -12.03
N ASP A 371 4.05 5.78 -12.95
CA ASP A 371 3.01 6.35 -13.82
C ASP A 371 3.28 6.19 -15.33
N SER A 372 4.26 5.37 -15.76
CA SER A 372 4.75 5.41 -17.12
C SER A 372 3.98 4.53 -18.09
N VAL A 373 3.06 5.13 -18.82
CA VAL A 373 2.70 4.73 -20.19
C VAL A 373 3.53 5.64 -21.10
N GLY A 374 4.45 5.08 -21.86
CA GLY A 374 5.43 5.85 -22.59
C GLY A 374 4.94 6.47 -23.89
N GLY A 375 5.72 7.42 -24.36
CA GLY A 375 5.56 8.12 -25.64
C GLY A 375 6.27 7.47 -26.83
N ASP A 376 7.10 6.46 -26.58
CA ASP A 376 7.92 5.80 -27.58
C ASP A 376 7.13 4.99 -28.60
N TRP A 377 7.55 5.05 -29.86
CA TRP A 377 6.99 4.18 -30.91
C TRP A 377 8.03 3.80 -31.94
N PHE A 378 7.73 2.74 -32.69
CA PHE A 378 8.42 2.35 -33.89
C PHE A 378 7.43 1.94 -34.98
N ASP A 379 7.86 2.00 -36.22
CA ASP A 379 7.09 1.47 -37.35
C ASP A 379 7.98 1.03 -38.52
N VAL A 380 7.43 0.10 -39.32
CA VAL A 380 8.03 -0.35 -40.57
C VAL A 380 6.95 -0.31 -41.63
N ILE A 381 7.14 0.52 -42.66
CA ILE A 381 6.12 0.84 -43.66
C ILE A 381 6.65 0.50 -45.05
N GLY A 382 5.98 -0.38 -45.77
CA GLY A 382 6.27 -0.65 -47.18
C GLY A 382 5.90 0.53 -48.05
N LEU A 383 6.81 1.00 -48.89
CA LEU A 383 6.60 2.11 -49.82
C LEU A 383 6.53 1.58 -51.28
N SER A 384 6.23 2.47 -52.22
CA SER A 384 6.26 2.17 -53.66
C SER A 384 7.65 1.73 -54.09
N GLY A 385 7.74 0.96 -55.17
CA GLY A 385 9.01 0.48 -55.75
C GLY A 385 9.78 -0.52 -54.88
N GLY A 386 9.16 -1.12 -53.82
CA GLY A 386 9.81 -2.06 -52.92
C GLY A 386 10.69 -1.38 -51.86
N ARG A 387 10.60 -0.04 -51.73
CA ARG A 387 11.27 0.74 -50.68
C ARG A 387 10.61 0.48 -49.35
N LEU A 388 11.36 0.75 -48.28
CA LEU A 388 10.92 0.50 -46.91
C LEU A 388 11.20 1.72 -46.04
N ALA A 389 10.19 2.25 -45.37
CA ALA A 389 10.39 3.25 -44.33
C ALA A 389 10.51 2.60 -42.97
N LEU A 390 11.51 3.07 -42.18
CA LEU A 390 11.82 2.69 -40.83
C LEU A 390 11.63 3.94 -39.95
N VAL A 391 10.90 3.81 -38.87
CA VAL A 391 10.55 4.92 -38.00
C VAL A 391 10.79 4.55 -36.54
N VAL A 392 11.43 5.43 -35.80
CA VAL A 392 11.45 5.42 -34.32
C VAL A 392 11.19 6.85 -33.87
N GLY A 393 10.44 7.02 -32.82
CA GLY A 393 10.18 8.32 -32.22
C GLY A 393 9.76 8.22 -30.78
N ASP A 394 9.78 9.35 -30.10
CA ASP A 394 9.39 9.49 -28.73
C ASP A 394 8.63 10.82 -28.50
N VAL A 395 7.53 10.78 -27.77
CA VAL A 395 6.74 11.93 -27.35
C VAL A 395 7.18 12.37 -25.97
N VAL A 396 7.58 13.63 -25.83
CA VAL A 396 8.00 14.18 -24.55
C VAL A 396 6.91 14.03 -23.49
N GLY A 397 7.27 13.42 -22.35
CA GLY A 397 6.36 13.16 -21.25
C GLY A 397 5.84 11.71 -21.22
N HIS A 398 4.95 11.43 -20.29
CA HIS A 398 4.44 10.08 -20.06
C HIS A 398 2.94 10.10 -19.74
N GLY A 399 2.33 8.94 -19.76
CA GLY A 399 0.92 8.76 -19.43
C GLY A 399 0.03 8.63 -20.67
N VAL A 400 -1.28 8.61 -20.43
CA VAL A 400 -2.30 8.36 -21.48
C VAL A 400 -2.24 9.41 -22.58
N THR A 401 -1.95 10.66 -22.25
CA THR A 401 -1.85 11.77 -23.21
C THR A 401 -0.67 11.57 -24.17
N ALA A 402 0.52 11.21 -23.66
CA ALA A 402 1.67 10.90 -24.50
C ALA A 402 1.40 9.72 -25.44
N ALA A 403 0.80 8.64 -24.93
CA ALA A 403 0.42 7.49 -25.74
C ALA A 403 -0.63 7.84 -26.81
N ALA A 404 -1.62 8.68 -26.49
CA ALA A 404 -2.61 9.14 -27.48
C ALA A 404 -1.96 9.96 -28.59
N THR A 405 -1.06 10.87 -28.24
CA THR A 405 -0.28 11.69 -29.18
C THR A 405 0.62 10.82 -30.05
N MET A 406 1.33 9.86 -29.45
CA MET A 406 2.12 8.85 -30.18
C MET A 406 1.26 8.11 -31.22
N GLY A 407 0.07 7.65 -30.84
CA GLY A 407 -0.84 6.97 -31.77
C GLY A 407 -1.28 7.85 -32.94
N ARG A 408 -1.51 9.16 -32.71
CA ARG A 408 -1.84 10.14 -33.77
C ARG A 408 -0.66 10.39 -34.69
N LEU A 409 0.54 10.64 -34.14
CA LEU A 409 1.77 10.84 -34.92
C LEU A 409 2.08 9.63 -35.78
N ARG A 410 2.03 8.43 -35.23
CA ARG A 410 2.23 7.19 -35.98
C ARG A 410 1.22 7.02 -37.13
N THR A 411 -0.05 7.34 -36.89
CA THR A 411 -1.09 7.29 -37.95
C THR A 411 -0.83 8.33 -39.02
N ALA A 412 -0.45 9.54 -38.65
CA ALA A 412 -0.10 10.61 -39.58
C ALA A 412 1.10 10.23 -40.45
N ILE A 413 2.16 9.66 -39.85
CA ILE A 413 3.33 9.16 -40.60
C ILE A 413 2.94 8.12 -41.63
N ARG A 414 2.11 7.15 -41.29
CA ARG A 414 1.63 6.12 -42.22
C ARG A 414 0.86 6.73 -43.39
N THR A 415 0.00 7.70 -43.10
CA THR A 415 -0.77 8.40 -44.14
C THR A 415 0.12 9.24 -45.06
N LEU A 416 1.13 9.94 -44.48
CA LEU A 416 2.08 10.73 -45.26
C LEU A 416 3.06 9.86 -46.05
N ALA A 417 3.41 8.67 -45.55
CA ALA A 417 4.27 7.72 -46.24
C ALA A 417 3.68 7.25 -47.57
N ASP A 418 2.34 7.12 -47.70
CA ASP A 418 1.63 6.80 -48.95
C ASP A 418 1.86 7.87 -50.05
N LEU A 419 2.30 9.06 -49.69
CA LEU A 419 2.60 10.14 -50.64
C LEU A 419 4.03 10.06 -51.22
N ASP A 420 4.82 9.08 -50.81
CA ASP A 420 6.21 8.87 -51.26
C ASP A 420 7.13 10.09 -51.16
N LEU A 421 6.95 10.92 -50.12
CA LEU A 421 7.66 12.15 -49.90
C LEU A 421 9.12 11.88 -49.48
N PRO A 422 10.04 12.78 -49.80
CA PRO A 422 11.40 12.77 -49.19
C PRO A 422 11.31 12.90 -47.66
N PRO A 423 12.22 12.25 -46.88
CA PRO A 423 12.17 12.22 -45.43
C PRO A 423 11.99 13.57 -44.75
N GLY A 424 12.77 14.60 -45.15
CA GLY A 424 12.65 15.94 -44.58
C GLY A 424 11.32 16.63 -44.87
N GLU A 425 10.73 16.42 -46.07
CA GLU A 425 9.42 16.95 -46.41
C GLU A 425 8.31 16.26 -45.62
N LEU A 426 8.42 14.93 -45.43
CA LEU A 426 7.48 14.18 -44.58
C LEU A 426 7.49 14.72 -43.15
N LEU A 427 8.67 14.88 -42.53
CA LEU A 427 8.79 15.42 -41.18
C LEU A 427 8.25 16.86 -41.08
N THR A 428 8.49 17.71 -42.12
CA THR A 428 7.91 19.05 -42.18
C THR A 428 6.38 19.04 -42.17
N ARG A 429 5.75 18.12 -42.89
CA ARG A 429 4.29 17.98 -42.91
C ARG A 429 3.77 17.40 -41.62
N LEU A 430 4.53 16.48 -41.02
CA LEU A 430 4.22 15.88 -39.73
C LEU A 430 4.23 16.94 -38.64
N ASP A 431 5.25 17.81 -38.59
CA ASP A 431 5.38 18.91 -37.64
C ASP A 431 4.16 19.87 -37.71
N ARG A 432 3.79 20.27 -38.91
CA ARG A 432 2.59 21.10 -39.11
C ARG A 432 1.30 20.41 -38.63
N THR A 433 1.20 19.10 -38.83
CA THR A 433 0.05 18.32 -38.38
C THR A 433 0.03 18.23 -36.88
N PHE A 434 1.19 18.04 -36.26
CA PHE A 434 1.34 17.96 -34.83
C PHE A 434 0.95 19.26 -34.13
N ILE A 435 1.45 20.42 -34.62
CA ILE A 435 1.09 21.73 -34.08
C ILE A 435 -0.43 21.97 -34.13
N ARG A 436 -1.09 21.63 -35.24
CA ARG A 436 -2.55 21.76 -35.32
C ARG A 436 -3.29 20.88 -34.31
N LEU A 437 -2.81 19.68 -34.09
CA LEU A 437 -3.41 18.76 -33.12
C LEU A 437 -3.27 19.28 -31.67
N THR A 438 -2.15 19.94 -31.34
CA THR A 438 -1.96 20.56 -30.04
C THR A 438 -2.77 21.84 -29.87
N GLU A 439 -2.85 22.70 -30.88
CA GLU A 439 -3.70 23.90 -30.87
C GLU A 439 -5.20 23.58 -30.69
N ASP A 440 -5.69 22.52 -31.32
CA ASP A 440 -7.08 22.05 -31.18
C ASP A 440 -7.37 21.55 -29.75
N GLU A 441 -6.40 20.95 -29.08
CA GLU A 441 -6.51 20.49 -27.68
C GLU A 441 -6.45 21.65 -26.68
N GLU A 442 -5.57 22.61 -26.87
CA GLU A 442 -5.49 23.84 -26.05
C GLU A 442 -6.78 24.67 -26.11
N ALA A 443 -7.45 24.67 -27.28
CA ALA A 443 -8.71 25.38 -27.45
C ALA A 443 -9.92 24.67 -26.79
N ALA A 444 -9.80 23.38 -26.47
CA ALA A 444 -10.87 22.55 -25.91
C ALA A 444 -10.85 22.44 -24.39
N ASP A 445 -9.71 22.61 -23.77
CA ASP A 445 -9.52 22.49 -22.32
C ASP A 445 -8.89 23.79 -21.79
N ASP A 446 -9.54 24.46 -20.83
CA ASP A 446 -9.02 25.66 -20.12
C ASP A 446 -7.76 25.36 -19.25
N ALA A 447 -7.16 24.17 -19.36
CA ALA A 447 -5.96 23.77 -18.67
C ALA A 447 -4.71 24.09 -19.50
N GLU A 448 -3.70 24.71 -18.89
CA GLU A 448 -2.35 24.81 -19.44
C GLU A 448 -1.80 23.40 -19.74
N ILE A 449 -2.01 22.89 -20.96
CA ILE A 449 -1.35 21.68 -21.43
C ILE A 449 0.10 22.08 -21.72
N PRO A 450 1.11 21.43 -21.10
CA PRO A 450 2.50 21.68 -21.45
C PRO A 450 2.67 21.47 -22.96
N SER A 451 3.36 22.38 -23.64
CA SER A 451 3.68 22.24 -25.06
C SER A 451 4.39 20.91 -25.28
N MET A 452 3.67 19.93 -25.83
CA MET A 452 4.20 18.59 -26.08
C MET A 452 5.11 18.65 -27.30
N GLY A 453 6.37 18.23 -27.14
CA GLY A 453 7.28 17.99 -28.25
C GLY A 453 7.37 16.49 -28.56
N ALA A 454 7.91 16.15 -29.72
CA ALA A 454 8.26 14.78 -30.03
C ALA A 454 9.57 14.71 -30.81
N THR A 455 10.34 13.65 -30.57
CA THR A 455 11.51 13.34 -31.38
C THR A 455 11.19 12.23 -32.37
N CYS A 456 11.77 12.25 -33.56
CA CYS A 456 11.53 11.23 -34.57
C CYS A 456 12.69 11.09 -35.55
N VAL A 457 13.01 9.84 -35.89
CA VAL A 457 13.81 9.51 -37.07
C VAL A 457 12.90 8.84 -38.11
N TYR A 458 12.96 9.32 -39.34
CA TYR A 458 12.29 8.72 -40.49
C TYR A 458 13.33 8.39 -41.54
N ALA A 459 13.54 7.08 -41.83
CA ALA A 459 14.55 6.56 -42.73
C ALA A 459 13.90 5.73 -43.85
N VAL A 460 14.22 6.01 -45.10
CA VAL A 460 13.73 5.31 -46.28
C VAL A 460 14.88 4.52 -46.93
N TYR A 461 14.78 3.21 -46.89
CA TYR A 461 15.71 2.31 -47.56
C TYR A 461 15.24 1.96 -48.99
N ASP A 462 16.10 2.13 -49.96
CA ASP A 462 15.88 1.73 -51.35
C ASP A 462 16.77 0.53 -51.71
N PRO A 463 16.20 -0.68 -51.91
CA PRO A 463 16.98 -1.87 -52.22
C PRO A 463 17.64 -1.82 -53.61
N ALA A 464 17.11 -1.00 -54.53
CA ALA A 464 17.62 -0.92 -55.91
C ALA A 464 19.02 -0.22 -55.95
N VAL A 465 19.21 0.78 -55.10
CA VAL A 465 20.45 1.54 -54.99
C VAL A 465 21.25 1.20 -53.73
N ARG A 466 20.69 0.35 -52.85
CA ARG A 466 21.26 0.01 -51.53
C ARG A 466 21.60 1.27 -50.70
N GLY A 467 20.76 2.27 -50.82
CA GLY A 467 20.87 3.55 -50.12
C GLY A 467 19.76 3.76 -49.11
N CYS A 468 20.04 4.52 -48.08
CA CYS A 468 19.07 4.95 -47.09
C CYS A 468 19.08 6.46 -47.01
N THR A 469 17.96 7.10 -47.33
CA THR A 469 17.76 8.52 -47.11
C THR A 469 17.00 8.73 -45.81
N LEU A 470 17.45 9.57 -44.90
CA LEU A 470 16.81 9.79 -43.61
C LEU A 470 16.82 11.27 -43.19
N ALA A 471 15.92 11.59 -42.27
CA ALA A 471 15.87 12.87 -41.59
C ALA A 471 15.59 12.66 -40.10
N LEU A 472 16.16 13.55 -39.28
CA LEU A 472 16.04 13.54 -37.82
C LEU A 472 15.27 14.77 -37.34
N ALA A 473 14.30 14.57 -36.46
CA ALA A 473 13.62 15.62 -35.72
C ALA A 473 13.99 15.50 -34.24
N GLY A 474 15.12 16.07 -33.83
CA GLY A 474 15.60 16.04 -32.44
C GLY A 474 15.93 14.64 -31.88
N HIS A 475 16.02 13.63 -32.74
CA HIS A 475 16.18 12.23 -32.35
C HIS A 475 17.65 11.79 -32.38
N PRO A 476 18.07 10.81 -31.53
CA PRO A 476 19.42 10.27 -31.58
C PRO A 476 19.78 9.74 -32.97
N PRO A 477 21.05 9.89 -33.42
CA PRO A 477 21.50 9.35 -34.71
C PRO A 477 21.47 7.83 -34.69
N PRO A 478 21.19 7.18 -35.84
CA PRO A 478 21.22 5.72 -35.94
C PRO A 478 22.63 5.17 -35.82
N ALA A 479 22.73 3.92 -35.39
CA ALA A 479 23.97 3.16 -35.55
C ALA A 479 23.96 2.38 -36.86
N VAL A 480 25.08 2.38 -37.59
CA VAL A 480 25.28 1.58 -38.78
C VAL A 480 26.40 0.58 -38.51
N VAL A 481 26.09 -0.72 -38.65
CA VAL A 481 27.10 -1.79 -38.60
C VAL A 481 27.41 -2.25 -40.03
N HIS A 482 28.62 -2.01 -40.47
CA HIS A 482 29.09 -2.48 -41.77
C HIS A 482 29.68 -3.87 -41.64
N PRO A 483 29.51 -4.74 -42.65
CA PRO A 483 30.04 -6.12 -42.61
C PRO A 483 31.54 -6.19 -42.32
N ASP A 484 32.34 -5.24 -42.84
CA ASP A 484 33.77 -5.26 -42.82
C ASP A 484 34.43 -4.21 -41.91
N SER A 485 33.69 -3.19 -41.41
CA SER A 485 34.27 -2.01 -40.75
C SER A 485 33.78 -1.72 -39.34
N GLY A 486 32.92 -2.58 -38.81
CA GLY A 486 32.41 -2.41 -37.46
C GLY A 486 31.22 -1.43 -37.37
N VAL A 487 30.99 -0.86 -36.18
CA VAL A 487 29.88 0.07 -35.91
C VAL A 487 30.34 1.52 -36.08
N SER A 488 29.47 2.33 -36.68
CA SER A 488 29.62 3.79 -36.77
C SER A 488 28.32 4.48 -36.39
N PHE A 489 28.46 5.69 -35.85
CA PHE A 489 27.36 6.62 -35.63
C PHE A 489 27.60 7.80 -36.59
N PRO A 490 26.89 7.86 -37.72
CA PRO A 490 27.13 8.87 -38.72
C PRO A 490 26.81 10.27 -38.16
N ASP A 491 27.67 11.25 -38.51
CA ASP A 491 27.40 12.66 -38.21
C ASP A 491 26.35 13.17 -39.23
N LEU A 492 25.13 13.34 -38.76
CA LEU A 492 23.97 13.67 -39.58
C LEU A 492 23.47 15.10 -39.22
N PRO A 493 22.94 15.82 -40.20
CA PRO A 493 22.29 17.08 -39.86
C PRO A 493 21.06 16.84 -39.00
N HIS A 494 20.98 17.55 -37.89
CA HIS A 494 19.88 17.44 -36.92
C HIS A 494 18.83 18.52 -37.19
N GLY A 495 17.57 18.11 -37.34
CA GLY A 495 16.41 18.99 -37.23
C GLY A 495 16.01 19.20 -35.76
N THR A 496 15.22 20.21 -35.50
CA THR A 496 14.62 20.43 -34.17
C THR A 496 13.56 19.38 -33.86
N PRO A 497 13.24 19.13 -32.59
CA PRO A 497 12.07 18.31 -32.25
C PRO A 497 10.77 18.80 -32.92
N LEU A 498 9.85 17.90 -33.16
CA LEU A 498 8.51 18.21 -33.68
C LEU A 498 7.73 19.05 -32.66
N GLY A 499 6.85 19.94 -33.13
CA GLY A 499 6.01 20.79 -32.30
C GLY A 499 6.58 22.20 -32.07
N LEU A 500 7.81 22.46 -32.49
CA LEU A 500 8.46 23.79 -32.33
C LEU A 500 8.19 24.74 -33.51
N GLY A 501 7.67 24.24 -34.62
CA GLY A 501 7.33 25.05 -35.80
C GLY A 501 8.51 25.64 -36.57
N LEU A 502 9.73 25.18 -36.32
CA LEU A 502 10.95 25.67 -36.97
C LEU A 502 11.18 25.09 -38.38
N LEU A 503 10.46 24.09 -38.77
CA LEU A 503 10.19 23.56 -40.12
C LEU A 503 11.42 23.12 -40.97
N GLU A 504 12.61 23.02 -40.42
CA GLU A 504 13.80 22.58 -41.16
C GLU A 504 14.22 21.18 -40.70
N PHE A 505 13.97 20.18 -41.56
CA PHE A 505 14.40 18.79 -41.35
C PHE A 505 15.29 18.35 -42.55
N PRO A 506 16.58 18.64 -42.48
CA PRO A 506 17.49 18.26 -43.58
C PRO A 506 17.58 16.76 -43.73
N SER A 507 17.55 16.27 -44.98
CA SER A 507 17.76 14.86 -45.29
C SER A 507 19.23 14.57 -45.54
N ALA A 508 19.66 13.38 -45.12
CA ALA A 508 20.99 12.84 -45.40
C ALA A 508 20.90 11.49 -46.07
N GLU A 509 21.92 11.11 -46.81
CA GLU A 509 22.01 9.84 -47.49
C GLU A 509 23.11 8.97 -46.85
N LEU A 510 22.81 7.70 -46.66
CA LEU A 510 23.70 6.68 -46.14
C LEU A 510 23.81 5.54 -47.14
N GLU A 511 25.00 5.07 -47.46
CA GLU A 511 25.20 3.83 -48.17
C GLU A 511 25.06 2.64 -47.23
N LEU A 512 24.19 1.71 -47.56
CA LEU A 512 23.97 0.47 -46.81
C LEU A 512 24.24 -0.76 -47.71
N PRO A 513 25.52 -1.17 -47.89
CA PRO A 513 25.85 -2.39 -48.60
C PRO A 513 25.11 -3.62 -48.06
N ALA A 514 24.94 -4.65 -48.87
CA ALA A 514 24.27 -5.88 -48.45
C ALA A 514 24.91 -6.45 -47.18
N GLY A 515 24.07 -6.86 -46.24
CA GLY A 515 24.51 -7.33 -44.92
C GLY A 515 24.77 -6.23 -43.90
N SER A 516 24.72 -4.94 -44.28
CA SER A 516 24.78 -3.85 -43.31
C SER A 516 23.55 -3.85 -42.41
N LEU A 517 23.74 -3.53 -41.13
CA LEU A 517 22.69 -3.40 -40.12
C LEU A 517 22.49 -1.92 -39.77
N LEU A 518 21.28 -1.45 -39.91
CA LEU A 518 20.85 -0.15 -39.41
C LEU A 518 20.08 -0.34 -38.09
N ALA A 519 20.51 0.36 -37.05
CA ALA A 519 19.83 0.33 -35.73
C ALA A 519 19.31 1.72 -35.40
N LEU A 520 17.97 1.83 -35.27
CA LEU A 520 17.27 2.99 -34.79
C LEU A 520 16.83 2.74 -33.33
N PHE A 521 16.93 3.72 -32.46
CA PHE A 521 16.61 3.55 -31.04
C PHE A 521 16.25 4.89 -30.41
N SER A 522 15.39 4.82 -29.36
CA SER A 522 15.09 5.99 -28.53
C SER A 522 16.23 6.28 -27.54
N ASP A 523 16.20 7.47 -26.95
CA ASP A 523 17.20 7.94 -25.99
C ASP A 523 17.26 7.06 -24.73
N GLY A 524 16.14 6.47 -24.26
CA GLY A 524 16.13 5.55 -23.12
C GLY A 524 17.07 4.34 -23.26
N LEU A 525 17.50 3.98 -24.51
CA LEU A 525 18.52 2.95 -24.71
C LEU A 525 19.93 3.46 -24.38
N VAL A 526 20.24 4.74 -24.56
CA VAL A 526 21.57 5.31 -24.49
C VAL A 526 21.74 6.33 -23.37
N GLU A 527 20.67 6.94 -22.89
CA GLU A 527 20.66 7.91 -21.81
C GLU A 527 20.37 7.25 -20.45
N ASP A 528 21.10 7.68 -19.42
CA ASP A 528 20.90 7.31 -18.03
C ASP A 528 21.15 8.55 -17.18
N ARG A 529 20.37 8.73 -16.10
CA ARG A 529 20.47 9.86 -15.16
C ARG A 529 21.89 10.08 -14.58
N HIS A 530 22.75 9.07 -14.67
CA HIS A 530 24.08 9.08 -14.06
C HIS A 530 25.24 8.88 -15.06
N GLN A 531 24.94 8.76 -16.36
CA GLN A 531 25.97 8.50 -17.40
C GLN A 531 25.77 9.40 -18.60
N ASP A 532 26.89 9.84 -19.18
CA ASP A 532 26.92 10.58 -20.43
C ASP A 532 26.37 9.71 -21.59
N ILE A 533 25.58 10.31 -22.48
CA ILE A 533 25.00 9.67 -23.66
C ILE A 533 26.06 8.95 -24.51
N ASP A 534 27.29 9.51 -24.61
CA ASP A 534 28.41 8.89 -25.31
C ASP A 534 28.82 7.51 -24.74
N VAL A 535 28.61 7.31 -23.42
CA VAL A 535 28.89 6.01 -22.79
C VAL A 535 27.84 4.98 -23.22
N GLY A 536 26.57 5.40 -23.26
CA GLY A 536 25.46 4.59 -23.75
C GLY A 536 25.64 4.21 -25.22
N MET A 537 25.97 5.18 -26.07
CA MET A 537 26.24 4.98 -27.49
C MET A 537 27.36 3.94 -27.70
N ARG A 538 28.49 4.06 -26.98
CA ARG A 538 29.58 3.08 -27.05
C ARG A 538 29.17 1.69 -26.58
N ARG A 539 28.30 1.59 -25.55
CA ARG A 539 27.76 0.33 -25.05
C ARG A 539 26.91 -0.36 -26.10
N VAL A 540 25.95 0.36 -26.68
CA VAL A 540 25.08 -0.12 -27.75
C VAL A 540 25.92 -0.53 -28.98
N GLY A 541 26.87 0.30 -29.39
CA GLY A 541 27.76 -0.01 -30.50
C GLY A 541 28.52 -1.33 -30.33
N ARG A 542 29.05 -1.63 -29.15
CA ARG A 542 29.69 -2.90 -28.84
C ARG A 542 28.70 -4.07 -28.91
N ALA A 543 27.49 -3.91 -28.37
CA ALA A 543 26.50 -4.97 -28.40
C ALA A 543 26.06 -5.31 -29.83
N LEU A 544 25.88 -4.30 -30.68
CA LEU A 544 25.47 -4.49 -32.08
C LEU A 544 26.52 -5.25 -32.93
N THR A 545 27.78 -5.29 -32.49
CA THR A 545 28.85 -6.05 -33.21
C THR A 545 28.96 -7.50 -32.73
N HIS A 546 28.21 -7.91 -31.71
CA HIS A 546 28.20 -9.29 -31.25
C HIS A 546 27.50 -10.21 -32.27
N PRO A 547 28.07 -11.38 -32.56
CA PRO A 547 27.40 -12.36 -33.41
C PRO A 547 26.16 -12.90 -32.70
N ALA A 548 25.04 -12.86 -33.39
CA ALA A 548 23.76 -13.41 -32.89
C ALA A 548 23.12 -14.32 -33.95
N PRO A 549 22.43 -15.40 -33.56
CA PRO A 549 21.79 -16.33 -34.51
C PRO A 549 20.69 -15.68 -35.33
N SER A 550 19.98 -14.67 -34.80
CA SER A 550 18.92 -13.91 -35.45
C SER A 550 18.98 -12.44 -35.05
N LEU A 551 18.24 -11.56 -35.77
CA LEU A 551 18.07 -10.17 -35.35
C LEU A 551 17.27 -10.07 -34.04
N ASP A 552 16.37 -11.00 -33.78
CA ASP A 552 15.64 -11.05 -32.51
C ASP A 552 16.55 -11.33 -31.32
N ASP A 553 17.52 -12.27 -31.49
CA ASP A 553 18.53 -12.55 -30.46
C ASP A 553 19.46 -11.34 -30.26
N LEU A 554 19.81 -10.65 -31.36
CA LEU A 554 20.62 -9.43 -31.29
C LEU A 554 19.88 -8.29 -30.53
N CYS A 555 18.58 -8.08 -30.81
CA CYS A 555 17.79 -7.14 -30.05
C CYS A 555 17.81 -7.45 -28.54
N THR A 556 17.66 -8.71 -28.17
CA THR A 556 17.71 -9.15 -26.77
C THR A 556 19.09 -8.87 -26.17
N ALA A 557 20.17 -9.23 -26.88
CA ALA A 557 21.54 -8.99 -26.43
C ALA A 557 21.85 -7.49 -26.23
N VAL A 558 21.30 -6.61 -27.07
CA VAL A 558 21.47 -5.15 -26.94
C VAL A 558 20.72 -4.66 -25.69
N ILE A 559 19.47 -5.09 -25.50
CA ILE A 559 18.66 -4.72 -24.32
C ILE A 559 19.30 -5.20 -23.02
N ASP A 560 19.86 -6.42 -23.00
CA ASP A 560 20.54 -6.99 -21.82
C ASP A 560 21.81 -6.22 -21.41
N THR A 561 22.29 -5.29 -22.22
CA THR A 561 23.38 -4.37 -21.85
C THR A 561 22.95 -3.18 -21.02
N LEU A 562 21.65 -2.95 -20.83
CA LEU A 562 21.15 -1.88 -19.97
C LEU A 562 21.70 -2.03 -18.54
N PRO A 563 22.06 -0.91 -17.86
CA PRO A 563 22.65 -0.96 -16.53
C PRO A 563 21.70 -1.53 -15.48
N THR A 564 20.41 -1.39 -15.71
CA THR A 564 19.33 -1.85 -14.84
C THR A 564 18.35 -2.70 -15.63
N ALA A 565 17.79 -3.73 -15.00
CA ALA A 565 16.73 -4.54 -15.60
C ALA A 565 15.44 -3.71 -15.86
N THR A 566 15.36 -2.54 -15.25
CA THR A 566 14.22 -1.63 -15.29
C THR A 566 14.72 -0.25 -15.69
N PRO A 567 14.50 0.16 -16.95
CA PRO A 567 14.96 1.45 -17.45
C PRO A 567 14.17 2.61 -16.83
N ALA A 568 14.83 3.76 -16.72
CA ALA A 568 14.22 4.99 -16.21
C ALA A 568 13.26 5.65 -17.21
N ASP A 569 13.41 5.34 -18.49
CA ASP A 569 12.57 5.78 -19.60
C ASP A 569 12.24 4.60 -20.52
N ASP A 570 11.29 4.78 -21.41
CA ASP A 570 10.93 3.77 -22.40
C ASP A 570 12.13 3.50 -23.34
N VAL A 571 12.25 2.25 -23.72
CA VAL A 571 13.33 1.83 -24.64
C VAL A 571 12.71 1.23 -25.88
N THR A 572 12.98 1.85 -27.00
CA THR A 572 12.64 1.34 -28.33
C THR A 572 13.91 1.02 -29.11
N LEU A 573 13.94 -0.16 -29.70
CA LEU A 573 15.03 -0.59 -30.60
C LEU A 573 14.43 -1.23 -31.84
N LEU A 574 14.81 -0.72 -33.01
CA LEU A 574 14.47 -1.27 -34.34
C LEU A 574 15.74 -1.59 -35.09
N LEU A 575 15.95 -2.86 -35.39
CA LEU A 575 17.06 -3.36 -36.17
C LEU A 575 16.59 -3.72 -37.58
N ALA A 576 17.35 -3.31 -38.61
CA ALA A 576 17.06 -3.61 -40.01
C ALA A 576 18.34 -3.98 -40.73
N ARG A 577 18.39 -5.19 -41.34
CA ARG A 577 19.56 -5.70 -42.09
C ARG A 577 19.22 -5.76 -43.58
N GLY A 578 20.01 -5.12 -44.44
CA GLY A 578 19.86 -5.19 -45.87
C GLY A 578 20.10 -6.62 -46.41
N LEU A 579 19.20 -7.10 -47.27
CA LEU A 579 19.25 -8.42 -47.88
C LEU A 579 20.04 -8.42 -49.18
#